data_9c1f5d386adcff5555f1f24647678782
#
_entry.id   9c1f5d386adcff5555f1f24647678782
#
_cell.length_a   1.000
_cell.length_b   1.000
_cell.length_c   1.000
_cell.angle_alpha   90.00
_cell.angle_beta   90.00
_cell.angle_gamma   90.00
#
_symmetry.space_group_name_H-M   'P 1'
#
loop_
_entity.id
_entity.type
_entity.pdbx_description
1 polymer ?
#
loop_
_entity_poly.entity_id
_entity_poly.type
_entity_poly.pdbx_seq_one_letter_code
_entity_poly.pdbx_strand_id
1 'polypeptide(L)'
;MVKITERKTKRDWTYFLEEIAAQYKSAEKITLVMDNLNTHTPGSFYETFPPDKAKALWNRFEFVYTPKHGSWLNMAEIELNVLTGQCLNRRINTIEDVRNEVDAWQEFRNNKNAKVNWHFTTEDARIKLSRLYPTLEC
;
A
#
# COMPACT_ATOMS: atom_id res chain seq x y z
N MET A 1 6.10 7.02 -0.86
CA MET A 1 7.01 6.44 0.14
C MET A 1 7.20 4.95 -0.15
N VAL A 2 8.43 4.51 -0.26
CA VAL A 2 8.80 3.11 -0.53
C VAL A 2 9.82 2.66 0.50
N LYS A 3 9.66 1.46 1.05
CA LYS A 3 10.58 0.88 2.01
C LYS A 3 11.10 -0.47 1.49
N ILE A 4 12.41 -0.65 1.53
CA ILE A 4 13.07 -1.88 1.14
C ILE A 4 13.51 -2.65 2.38
N THR A 5 13.10 -3.90 2.49
CA THR A 5 13.46 -4.81 3.57
C THR A 5 13.96 -6.14 3.01
N GLU A 6 14.72 -6.88 3.80
CA GLU A 6 15.22 -8.22 3.40
C GLU A 6 14.08 -9.22 3.25
N ARG A 7 13.05 -9.08 4.05
CA ARG A 7 11.88 -9.96 4.07
C ARG A 7 10.60 -9.12 4.15
N LYS A 8 9.50 -9.71 3.72
CA LYS A 8 8.16 -9.16 3.86
C LYS A 8 7.46 -9.90 5.01
N THR A 9 7.67 -9.45 6.23
CA THR A 9 7.05 -10.01 7.42
C THR A 9 5.89 -9.15 7.93
N LYS A 10 5.08 -9.71 8.84
CA LYS A 10 4.05 -8.96 9.55
C LYS A 10 4.63 -7.75 10.30
N ARG A 11 5.82 -7.92 10.91
CA ARG A 11 6.53 -6.85 11.62
C ARG A 11 6.97 -5.74 10.66
N ASP A 12 7.52 -6.08 9.52
CA ASP A 12 7.93 -5.10 8.50
C ASP A 12 6.74 -4.24 8.06
N TRP A 13 5.60 -4.87 7.86
CA TRP A 13 4.38 -4.16 7.51
C TRP A 13 3.93 -3.20 8.62
N THR A 14 3.94 -3.64 9.89
CA THR A 14 3.54 -2.79 11.02
C THR A 14 4.47 -1.61 11.23
N TYR A 15 5.78 -1.80 11.08
CA TYR A 15 6.76 -0.71 11.13
C TYR A 15 6.56 0.29 9.99
N PHE A 16 6.23 -0.19 8.81
CA PHE A 16 5.92 0.68 7.68
C PHE A 16 4.68 1.54 7.94
N LEU A 17 3.63 0.96 8.51
CA LEU A 17 2.44 1.71 8.91
C LEU A 17 2.73 2.72 10.03
N GLU A 18 3.61 2.39 10.98
CA GLU A 18 4.07 3.34 11.99
C GLU A 18 4.76 4.56 11.35
N GLU A 19 5.62 4.33 10.37
CA GLU A 19 6.27 5.40 9.61
C GLU A 19 5.27 6.27 8.86
N ILE A 20 4.25 5.67 8.23
CA ILE A 20 3.17 6.39 7.57
C ILE A 20 2.40 7.26 8.56
N ALA A 21 2.05 6.71 9.71
CA ALA A 21 1.36 7.44 10.76
C ALA A 21 2.18 8.63 11.27
N ALA A 22 3.49 8.46 11.39
CA ALA A 22 4.40 9.52 11.79
C ALA A 22 4.54 10.63 10.74
N GLN A 23 4.50 10.26 9.45
CA GLN A 23 4.55 11.21 8.34
C GLN A 23 3.28 12.07 8.24
N TYR A 24 2.14 11.52 8.58
CA TYR A 24 0.84 12.20 8.52
C TYR A 24 0.26 12.46 9.91
N LYS A 25 1.05 13.07 10.79
CA LYS A 25 0.67 13.33 12.20
C LYS A 25 -0.60 14.13 12.37
N SER A 26 -0.91 15.04 11.46
CA SER A 26 -2.09 15.90 11.50
C SER A 26 -3.38 15.20 11.10
N ALA A 27 -3.31 14.04 10.48
CA ALA A 27 -4.49 13.28 10.09
C ALA A 27 -5.04 12.48 11.28
N GLU A 28 -6.32 12.66 11.60
CA GLU A 28 -6.98 11.87 12.63
C GLU A 28 -7.17 10.41 12.20
N LYS A 29 -7.52 10.20 10.93
CA LYS A 29 -7.69 8.89 10.30
C LYS A 29 -6.92 8.83 8.99
N ILE A 30 -6.33 7.66 8.75
CA ILE A 30 -5.66 7.34 7.49
C ILE A 30 -6.40 6.15 6.88
N THR A 31 -7.03 6.36 5.75
CA THR A 31 -7.66 5.27 4.99
C THR A 31 -6.60 4.56 4.16
N LEU A 32 -6.42 3.27 4.41
CA LEU A 32 -5.45 2.43 3.73
C LEU A 32 -6.16 1.41 2.85
N VAL A 33 -6.00 1.56 1.54
CA VAL A 33 -6.50 0.59 0.56
C VAL A 33 -5.41 -0.43 0.29
N MET A 34 -5.72 -1.70 0.42
CA MET A 34 -4.74 -2.76 0.23
C MET A 34 -5.37 -4.09 -0.20
N ASP A 35 -4.55 -4.99 -0.67
CA ASP A 35 -4.95 -6.36 -0.98
C ASP A 35 -5.26 -7.14 0.29
N ASN A 36 -6.19 -8.08 0.20
CA ASN A 36 -6.54 -8.95 1.31
C ASN A 36 -5.52 -10.08 1.48
N LEU A 37 -4.32 -9.73 1.95
CA LEU A 37 -3.25 -10.69 2.25
C LEU A 37 -3.25 -11.06 3.73
N ASN A 38 -2.93 -12.32 4.04
CA ASN A 38 -2.92 -12.84 5.41
C ASN A 38 -1.93 -12.13 6.35
N THR A 39 -0.88 -11.51 5.81
CA THR A 39 0.12 -10.77 6.57
C THR A 39 -0.34 -9.38 7.00
N HIS A 40 -1.37 -8.85 6.35
CA HIS A 40 -1.89 -7.50 6.56
C HIS A 40 -3.12 -7.52 7.46
N THR A 41 -2.94 -7.98 8.69
CA THR A 41 -4.02 -8.08 9.66
C THR A 41 -3.76 -7.20 10.87
N PRO A 42 -4.80 -6.70 11.50
CA PRO A 42 -4.69 -5.89 12.72
C PRO A 42 -3.98 -6.60 13.87
N GLY A 43 -4.11 -7.91 13.98
CA GLY A 43 -3.37 -8.70 14.97
C GLY A 43 -1.85 -8.55 14.88
N SER A 44 -1.34 -8.18 13.70
CA SER A 44 0.09 -7.92 13.49
C SER A 44 0.62 -6.77 14.35
N PHE A 45 -0.19 -5.78 14.66
CA PHE A 45 0.19 -4.67 15.55
C PHE A 45 0.44 -5.15 16.97
N TYR A 46 -0.39 -6.06 17.46
CA TYR A 46 -0.26 -6.62 18.82
C TYR A 46 0.91 -7.57 18.96
N GLU A 47 1.36 -8.19 17.87
CA GLU A 47 2.57 -9.02 17.85
C GLU A 47 3.84 -8.17 17.87
N THR A 48 3.79 -6.96 17.35
CA THR A 48 4.96 -6.09 17.16
C THR A 48 5.12 -5.07 18.27
N PHE A 49 4.03 -4.48 18.73
CA PHE A 49 4.02 -3.36 19.68
C PHE A 49 3.31 -3.73 20.99
N PRO A 50 3.61 -3.00 22.09
CA PRO A 50 2.81 -3.10 23.30
C PRO A 50 1.33 -2.80 23.03
N PRO A 51 0.38 -3.38 23.82
CA PRO A 51 -1.06 -3.25 23.54
C PRO A 51 -1.56 -1.81 23.38
N ASP A 52 -1.10 -0.88 24.19
CA ASP A 52 -1.52 0.53 24.14
C ASP A 52 -1.10 1.19 22.83
N LYS A 53 0.14 0.96 22.39
CA LYS A 53 0.67 1.48 21.13
C LYS A 53 -0.01 0.82 19.93
N ALA A 54 -0.20 -0.50 19.99
CA ALA A 54 -0.88 -1.26 18.95
C ALA A 54 -2.30 -0.74 18.72
N LYS A 55 -3.06 -0.53 19.80
CA LYS A 55 -4.42 0.02 19.74
C LYS A 55 -4.44 1.44 19.18
N ALA A 56 -3.52 2.29 19.61
CA ALA A 56 -3.42 3.67 19.12
C ALA A 56 -3.15 3.71 17.62
N LEU A 57 -2.24 2.88 17.12
CA LEU A 57 -1.97 2.76 15.69
C LEU A 57 -3.16 2.20 14.92
N TRP A 58 -3.76 1.13 15.41
CA TRP A 58 -4.98 0.58 14.82
C TRP A 58 -6.07 1.64 14.64
N ASN A 59 -6.33 2.42 15.68
CA ASN A 59 -7.37 3.46 15.66
C ASN A 59 -7.07 4.60 14.67
N ARG A 60 -5.81 4.76 14.26
CA ARG A 60 -5.40 5.75 13.25
C ARG A 60 -5.73 5.33 11.83
N PHE A 61 -5.89 4.03 11.57
CA PHE A 61 -6.11 3.49 10.25
C PHE A 61 -7.53 3.00 10.05
N GLU A 62 -8.07 3.28 8.87
CA GLU A 62 -9.24 2.63 8.32
C GLU A 62 -8.79 1.73 7.19
N PHE A 63 -8.94 0.41 7.35
CA PHE A 63 -8.50 -0.58 6.39
C PHE A 63 -9.60 -0.89 5.39
N VAL A 64 -9.32 -0.67 4.12
CA VAL A 64 -10.21 -1.01 3.01
C VAL A 64 -9.52 -2.03 2.13
N TYR A 65 -10.09 -3.21 2.02
CA TYR A 65 -9.52 -4.29 1.23
C TYR A 65 -10.12 -4.30 -0.18
N THR A 66 -9.27 -4.54 -1.18
CA THR A 66 -9.75 -4.77 -2.54
C THR A 66 -10.52 -6.09 -2.60
N PRO A 67 -11.54 -6.21 -3.48
CA PRO A 67 -12.28 -7.44 -3.62
C PRO A 67 -11.40 -8.60 -4.04
N LYS A 68 -11.80 -9.82 -3.70
CA LYS A 68 -11.18 -11.02 -4.24
C LYS A 68 -11.22 -10.97 -5.79
N HIS A 69 -10.07 -11.23 -6.42
CA HIS A 69 -9.88 -11.05 -7.87
C HIS A 69 -10.02 -9.61 -8.39
N GLY A 70 -10.03 -8.63 -7.48
CA GLY A 70 -10.07 -7.20 -7.80
C GLY A 70 -8.83 -6.44 -7.35
N SER A 71 -7.69 -7.09 -7.11
CA SER A 71 -6.43 -6.47 -6.68
C SER A 71 -5.92 -5.43 -7.67
N TRP A 72 -6.25 -5.56 -8.95
CA TRP A 72 -5.93 -4.56 -9.98
C TRP A 72 -6.55 -3.18 -9.72
N LEU A 73 -7.53 -3.07 -8.80
CA LEU A 73 -8.05 -1.79 -8.32
C LEU A 73 -7.09 -1.07 -7.37
N ASN A 74 -6.07 -1.77 -6.88
CA ASN A 74 -5.07 -1.15 -6.04
C ASN A 74 -4.08 -0.35 -6.89
N MET A 75 -4.16 0.97 -6.78
CA MET A 75 -3.33 1.91 -7.55
C MET A 75 -1.82 1.74 -7.30
N ALA A 76 -1.43 1.16 -6.16
CA ALA A 76 -0.03 0.90 -5.85
C ALA A 76 0.63 -0.03 -6.88
N GLU A 77 -0.11 -0.94 -7.51
CA GLU A 77 0.43 -1.81 -8.56
C GLU A 77 0.94 -1.02 -9.77
N ILE A 78 0.28 0.08 -10.11
CA ILE A 78 0.71 0.97 -11.20
C ILE A 78 2.07 1.59 -10.85
N GLU A 79 2.23 2.10 -9.63
CA GLU A 79 3.50 2.68 -9.17
C GLU A 79 4.61 1.63 -9.07
N LEU A 80 4.29 0.42 -8.65
CA LEU A 80 5.26 -0.68 -8.61
C LEU A 80 5.74 -1.05 -10.02
N ASN A 81 4.89 -1.03 -11.03
CA ASN A 81 5.27 -1.23 -12.42
C ASN A 81 6.18 -0.11 -12.93
N VAL A 82 5.91 1.13 -12.57
CA VAL A 82 6.77 2.28 -12.92
C VAL A 82 8.14 2.14 -12.24
N LEU A 83 8.16 1.80 -10.96
CA LEU A 83 9.41 1.53 -10.22
C LEU A 83 10.23 0.43 -10.89
N THR A 84 9.61 -0.69 -11.24
CA THR A 84 10.27 -1.79 -11.92
C THR A 84 10.87 -1.35 -13.25
N GLY A 85 10.11 -0.65 -14.08
CA GLY A 85 10.55 -0.20 -15.39
C GLY A 85 11.65 0.86 -15.35
N GLN A 86 11.61 1.78 -14.39
CA GLN A 86 12.54 2.91 -14.29
C GLN A 86 13.77 2.64 -13.42
N CYS A 87 13.65 1.81 -12.41
CA CYS A 87 14.69 1.63 -11.39
C CYS A 87 15.18 0.19 -11.26
N LEU A 88 14.27 -0.80 -11.19
CA LEU A 88 14.60 -2.17 -10.84
C LEU A 88 14.84 -3.09 -12.05
N ASN A 89 14.72 -2.60 -13.27
CA ASN A 89 14.93 -3.38 -14.49
C ASN A 89 16.43 -3.57 -14.82
N ARG A 90 17.19 -4.00 -13.83
CA ARG A 90 18.63 -4.28 -13.94
C ARG A 90 19.09 -5.10 -12.73
N ARG A 91 20.25 -5.71 -12.85
CA ARG A 91 20.87 -6.40 -11.73
C ARG A 91 21.46 -5.38 -10.74
N ILE A 92 21.05 -5.49 -9.47
CA ILE A 92 21.56 -4.68 -8.36
C ILE A 92 22.20 -5.64 -7.34
N ASN A 93 23.45 -5.35 -6.95
CA ASN A 93 24.28 -6.32 -6.24
C ASN A 93 23.92 -6.50 -4.76
N THR A 94 23.51 -5.44 -4.07
CA THR A 94 23.26 -5.46 -2.62
C THR A 94 21.96 -4.78 -2.26
N ILE A 95 21.41 -5.12 -1.09
CA ILE A 95 20.22 -4.45 -0.57
C ILE A 95 20.45 -2.96 -0.32
N GLU A 96 21.66 -2.58 0.09
CA GLU A 96 22.02 -1.17 0.29
C GLU A 96 21.97 -0.39 -1.03
N ASP A 97 22.46 -0.98 -2.11
CA ASP A 97 22.38 -0.38 -3.43
C ASP A 97 20.92 -0.27 -3.91
N VAL A 98 20.09 -1.28 -3.64
CA VAL A 98 18.65 -1.21 -3.92
C VAL A 98 18.00 -0.06 -3.17
N ARG A 99 18.29 0.10 -1.87
CA ARG A 99 17.75 1.20 -1.06
C ARG A 99 18.14 2.55 -1.62
N ASN A 100 19.41 2.74 -1.95
CA ASN A 100 19.93 3.99 -2.49
C ASN A 100 19.27 4.34 -3.83
N GLU A 101 19.14 3.37 -4.71
CA GLU A 101 18.52 3.56 -6.02
C GLU A 101 17.00 3.86 -5.91
N VAL A 102 16.31 3.16 -5.05
CA VAL A 102 14.87 3.38 -4.80
C VAL A 102 14.63 4.75 -4.14
N ASP A 103 15.46 5.14 -3.19
CA ASP A 103 15.35 6.44 -2.54
C ASP A 103 15.57 7.59 -3.55
N ALA A 104 16.56 7.46 -4.42
CA ALA A 104 16.81 8.43 -5.48
C ALA A 104 15.65 8.49 -6.50
N TRP A 105 15.11 7.34 -6.88
CA TRP A 105 13.95 7.26 -7.77
C TRP A 105 12.72 7.91 -7.15
N GLN A 106 12.45 7.62 -5.87
CA GLN A 106 11.32 8.18 -5.13
C GLN A 106 11.39 9.71 -5.08
N GLU A 107 12.55 10.26 -4.73
CA GLU A 107 12.78 11.69 -4.69
C GLU A 107 12.55 12.34 -6.07
N PHE A 108 13.13 11.77 -7.11
CA PHE A 108 12.95 12.21 -8.49
C PHE A 108 11.47 12.21 -8.90
N ARG A 109 10.75 11.14 -8.59
CA ARG A 109 9.33 11.02 -8.96
C ARG A 109 8.45 11.97 -8.16
N ASN A 110 8.74 12.17 -6.87
CA ASN A 110 8.01 13.13 -6.04
C ASN A 110 8.26 14.58 -6.50
N ASN A 111 9.47 14.91 -6.91
CA ASN A 111 9.81 16.24 -7.42
C ASN A 111 9.11 16.54 -8.75
N LYS A 112 8.84 15.55 -9.56
CA LYS A 112 8.05 15.69 -10.78
C LYS A 112 6.55 15.84 -10.55
N ASN A 113 6.07 15.68 -9.33
CA ASN A 113 4.64 15.64 -9.03
C ASN A 113 3.88 14.65 -9.92
N ALA A 114 4.48 13.49 -10.17
CA ALA A 114 3.87 12.46 -11.00
C ALA A 114 2.52 12.04 -10.42
N LYS A 115 1.49 12.03 -11.27
CA LYS A 115 0.13 11.71 -10.87
C LYS A 115 -0.37 10.50 -11.64
N VAL A 116 -1.27 9.75 -11.00
CA VAL A 116 -2.01 8.70 -11.67
C VAL A 116 -3.28 9.31 -12.27
N ASN A 117 -3.47 9.11 -13.57
CA ASN A 117 -4.66 9.55 -14.25
C ASN A 117 -5.70 8.43 -14.21
N TRP A 118 -6.65 8.55 -13.28
CA TRP A 118 -7.66 7.55 -13.05
C TRP A 118 -8.89 7.78 -13.94
N HIS A 119 -9.09 6.87 -14.89
CA HIS A 119 -10.24 6.91 -15.79
C HIS A 119 -11.35 5.91 -15.43
N PHE A 120 -11.09 5.07 -14.43
CA PHE A 120 -12.00 4.01 -14.03
C PHE A 120 -13.06 4.55 -13.06
N THR A 121 -14.33 4.52 -13.45
CA THR A 121 -15.45 5.04 -12.67
C THR A 121 -16.10 3.95 -11.81
N THR A 122 -16.93 4.36 -10.84
CA THR A 122 -17.76 3.43 -10.06
C THR A 122 -18.70 2.61 -10.97
N GLU A 123 -19.18 3.22 -12.04
CA GLU A 123 -20.03 2.55 -13.03
C GLU A 123 -19.27 1.47 -13.79
N ASP A 124 -18.07 1.77 -14.25
CA ASP A 124 -17.17 0.79 -14.86
C ASP A 124 -16.86 -0.36 -13.90
N ALA A 125 -16.69 -0.07 -12.62
CA ALA A 125 -16.48 -1.08 -11.58
C ALA A 125 -17.68 -2.00 -11.44
N ARG A 126 -18.88 -1.48 -11.43
CA ARG A 126 -20.12 -2.28 -11.35
C ARG A 126 -20.26 -3.22 -12.54
N ILE A 127 -19.91 -2.78 -13.73
CA ILE A 127 -19.93 -3.60 -14.93
C ILE A 127 -18.89 -4.71 -14.87
N LYS A 128 -17.63 -4.38 -14.61
CA LYS A 128 -16.52 -5.34 -14.56
C LYS A 128 -16.60 -6.31 -13.38
N LEU A 129 -17.15 -5.86 -12.27
CA LEU A 129 -17.26 -6.63 -11.03
C LEU A 129 -18.71 -7.10 -10.78
N SER A 130 -19.52 -7.21 -11.81
CA SER A 130 -20.95 -7.55 -11.72
C SER A 130 -21.22 -8.85 -10.95
N ARG A 131 -20.29 -9.80 -10.96
CA ARG A 131 -20.41 -11.05 -10.19
C ARG A 131 -20.26 -10.86 -8.68
N LEU A 132 -19.63 -9.75 -8.26
CA LEU A 132 -19.40 -9.43 -6.85
C LEU A 132 -20.51 -8.55 -6.26
N TYR A 133 -21.27 -7.88 -7.11
CA TYR A 133 -22.39 -7.05 -6.74
C TYR A 133 -23.69 -7.73 -7.13
N PRO A 134 -24.46 -8.23 -6.15
CA PRO A 134 -25.75 -8.82 -6.48
C PRO A 134 -26.66 -7.76 -7.13
N THR A 135 -27.20 -8.10 -8.28
CA THR A 135 -28.27 -7.32 -8.89
C THR A 135 -29.49 -7.47 -8.01
N LEU A 136 -29.94 -6.36 -7.43
CA LEU A 136 -31.26 -6.32 -6.81
C LEU A 136 -32.26 -6.40 -7.96
N GLU A 137 -32.76 -7.60 -8.21
CA GLU A 137 -33.96 -7.77 -9.02
C GLU A 137 -35.14 -7.17 -8.23
N CYS A 138 -35.65 -6.11 -8.77
CA CYS A 138 -36.91 -5.54 -8.27
C CYS A 138 -38.08 -6.41 -8.72
#